data_e0455e95c4314881f9dfaf0ec48563d8
#
_entry.id   e0455e95c4314881f9dfaf0ec48563d8
#
_cell.length_a   1.000
_cell.length_b   1.000
_cell.length_c   1.000
_cell.angle_alpha   90.00
_cell.angle_beta   90.00
_cell.angle_gamma   90.00
#
_symmetry.space_group_name_H-M   'P 1'
#
loop_
_entity.id
_entity.type
_entity.pdbx_description
1 polymer ?
#
loop_
_entity_poly.entity_id
_entity_poly.type
_entity_poly.pdbx_seq_one_letter_code
_entity_poly.pdbx_strand_id
1 'polypeptide(L)'
;MMRSLRRRPSRDQTGQMLPLVALMFLLVVAFAGLAVDGAIAYGYQRQHHNVADAAAIAGARSLSQTYAQSTDAGRRGPAIAAMTAVAQQNKITLDVNAVFPTDFFGNRIADYGLAQGVEVTVSQAYPTVLMRALGQTTVKVTVTAKAVYGYPTGVANVLPIQIAADASHLGQVGETDCMAPPTGGGLGVCSTNFTPFQPPNPPCTQTKTAPDYDPCFARVITAGLPAGNSIKLGQSYPSRLSPTGWGDTMSTGRKPYDYLLDRYNQAPLETWDNHATDSPRVFFVMIGNSSSGGPTIDVSNFQCVFLGKNSIRSYTTSWPDAPQGGSFTVTYLDACITVAVPGDVLQKDPPGTGAGNNRSSVVIHLIN
;
A
#
# COMPACT_ATOMS: atom_id res chain seq x y z
N MET A 1 -40.81 -35.82 -86.53
CA MET A 1 -39.92 -34.71 -86.33
C MET A 1 -39.44 -34.71 -84.87
N MET A 2 -38.36 -35.40 -84.54
CA MET A 2 -37.78 -35.47 -83.20
C MET A 2 -36.71 -34.40 -83.03
N ARG A 3 -36.95 -33.40 -82.15
CA ARG A 3 -35.95 -32.40 -81.79
C ARG A 3 -34.99 -33.00 -80.70
N SER A 4 -33.74 -33.28 -81.07
CA SER A 4 -32.71 -33.69 -80.14
C SER A 4 -32.37 -32.50 -79.27
N LEU A 5 -32.69 -32.57 -77.97
CA LEU A 5 -32.21 -31.65 -76.94
C LEU A 5 -30.75 -31.91 -76.73
N ARG A 6 -29.88 -31.04 -77.28
CA ARG A 6 -28.42 -30.96 -76.93
C ARG A 6 -28.28 -30.59 -75.47
N ARG A 7 -27.94 -31.56 -74.61
CA ARG A 7 -27.47 -31.29 -73.25
C ARG A 7 -26.15 -30.42 -73.35
N ARG A 8 -26.23 -29.18 -72.88
CA ARG A 8 -25.05 -28.38 -72.66
C ARG A 8 -24.16 -29.09 -71.63
N PRO A 9 -22.84 -29.25 -71.87
CA PRO A 9 -21.96 -29.80 -70.86
C PRO A 9 -21.97 -28.86 -69.63
N SER A 10 -22.25 -29.37 -68.46
CA SER A 10 -22.08 -28.66 -67.22
C SER A 10 -20.59 -28.27 -67.13
N ARG A 11 -20.31 -27.00 -67.18
CA ARG A 11 -18.95 -26.50 -66.87
C ARG A 11 -18.60 -26.98 -65.51
N ASP A 12 -17.56 -27.82 -65.41
CA ASP A 12 -16.99 -28.28 -64.16
C ASP A 12 -16.56 -27.06 -63.31
N GLN A 13 -17.38 -26.74 -62.32
CA GLN A 13 -17.10 -25.61 -61.38
C GLN A 13 -16.13 -26.03 -60.28
N THR A 14 -15.56 -27.24 -60.31
CA THR A 14 -14.66 -27.79 -59.30
C THR A 14 -13.37 -27.02 -59.12
N GLY A 15 -12.92 -26.28 -60.17
CA GLY A 15 -11.70 -25.45 -60.04
C GLY A 15 -11.84 -24.11 -59.32
N GLN A 16 -13.08 -23.59 -59.13
CA GLN A 16 -13.30 -22.29 -58.53
C GLN A 16 -13.33 -22.34 -57.00
N MET A 17 -13.54 -23.51 -56.37
CA MET A 17 -13.57 -23.67 -54.90
C MET A 17 -12.17 -23.56 -54.29
N LEU A 18 -11.11 -23.99 -54.98
CA LEU A 18 -9.78 -24.05 -54.44
C LEU A 18 -9.16 -22.67 -54.13
N PRO A 19 -9.29 -21.65 -55.01
CA PRO A 19 -8.87 -20.30 -54.65
C PRO A 19 -9.64 -19.69 -53.49
N LEU A 20 -10.93 -19.98 -53.39
CA LEU A 20 -11.81 -19.45 -52.33
C LEU A 20 -11.48 -20.08 -50.97
N VAL A 21 -11.22 -21.37 -50.91
CA VAL A 21 -10.72 -22.07 -49.71
C VAL A 21 -9.35 -21.57 -49.29
N ALA A 22 -8.43 -21.35 -50.25
CA ALA A 22 -7.11 -20.80 -49.98
C ALA A 22 -7.19 -19.38 -49.39
N LEU A 23 -8.06 -18.53 -49.91
CA LEU A 23 -8.29 -17.17 -49.42
C LEU A 23 -8.93 -17.20 -47.99
N MET A 24 -9.91 -18.07 -47.73
CA MET A 24 -10.47 -18.23 -46.41
C MET A 24 -9.44 -18.72 -45.39
N PHE A 25 -8.59 -19.67 -45.78
CA PHE A 25 -7.53 -20.18 -44.90
C PHE A 25 -6.53 -19.05 -44.55
N LEU A 26 -6.17 -18.22 -45.54
CA LEU A 26 -5.29 -17.08 -45.32
C LEU A 26 -5.90 -16.04 -44.35
N LEU A 27 -7.19 -15.77 -44.49
CA LEU A 27 -7.92 -14.91 -43.54
C LEU A 27 -7.92 -15.49 -42.12
N VAL A 28 -8.18 -16.79 -41.95
CA VAL A 28 -8.19 -17.44 -40.65
C VAL A 28 -6.80 -17.36 -39.99
N VAL A 29 -5.74 -17.61 -40.76
CA VAL A 29 -4.36 -17.47 -40.27
C VAL A 29 -4.03 -16.02 -39.89
N ALA A 30 -4.49 -15.04 -40.66
CA ALA A 30 -4.29 -13.63 -40.35
C ALA A 30 -5.01 -13.21 -39.06
N PHE A 31 -6.24 -13.63 -38.86
CA PHE A 31 -6.99 -13.35 -37.59
C PHE A 31 -6.37 -14.07 -36.39
N ALA A 32 -5.96 -15.32 -36.55
CA ALA A 32 -5.27 -16.06 -35.49
C ALA A 32 -3.95 -15.36 -35.10
N GLY A 33 -3.21 -14.85 -36.10
CA GLY A 33 -2.00 -14.09 -35.89
C GLY A 33 -2.23 -12.80 -35.11
N LEU A 34 -3.25 -12.05 -35.49
CA LEU A 34 -3.63 -10.82 -34.79
C LEU A 34 -4.02 -11.10 -33.32
N ALA A 35 -4.74 -12.19 -33.08
CA ALA A 35 -5.13 -12.58 -31.72
C ALA A 35 -3.92 -12.95 -30.85
N VAL A 36 -2.94 -13.68 -31.39
CA VAL A 36 -1.71 -14.07 -30.69
C VAL A 36 -0.85 -12.84 -30.37
N ASP A 37 -0.58 -11.99 -31.37
CA ASP A 37 0.23 -10.78 -31.17
C ASP A 37 -0.48 -9.80 -30.23
N GLY A 38 -1.81 -9.70 -30.28
CA GLY A 38 -2.62 -8.90 -29.36
C GLY A 38 -2.55 -9.41 -27.90
N ALA A 39 -2.62 -10.73 -27.70
CA ALA A 39 -2.47 -11.32 -26.37
C ALA A 39 -1.09 -11.08 -25.77
N ILE A 40 -0.04 -11.20 -26.58
CA ILE A 40 1.35 -10.90 -26.18
C ILE A 40 1.48 -9.41 -25.79
N ALA A 41 0.98 -8.50 -26.63
CA ALA A 41 1.01 -7.06 -26.36
C ALA A 41 0.27 -6.71 -25.07
N TYR A 42 -0.88 -7.33 -24.79
CA TYR A 42 -1.63 -7.17 -23.53
C TYR A 42 -0.83 -7.67 -22.33
N GLY A 43 -0.13 -8.79 -22.45
CA GLY A 43 0.77 -9.30 -21.40
C GLY A 43 1.87 -8.29 -21.05
N TYR A 44 2.53 -7.71 -22.06
CA TYR A 44 3.52 -6.66 -21.87
C TYR A 44 2.92 -5.38 -21.27
N GLN A 45 1.74 -4.98 -21.71
CA GLN A 45 1.05 -3.82 -21.15
C GLN A 45 0.82 -3.98 -19.64
N ARG A 46 0.34 -5.14 -19.19
CA ARG A 46 0.15 -5.43 -17.78
C ARG A 46 1.46 -5.40 -16.98
N GLN A 47 2.53 -5.98 -17.55
CA GLN A 47 3.85 -5.93 -16.92
C GLN A 47 4.35 -4.48 -16.81
N HIS A 48 4.19 -3.66 -17.86
CA HIS A 48 4.58 -2.25 -17.83
C HIS A 48 3.79 -1.45 -16.80
N HIS A 49 2.49 -1.70 -16.63
CA HIS A 49 1.71 -1.08 -15.56
C HIS A 49 2.30 -1.37 -14.20
N ASN A 50 2.55 -2.63 -13.89
CA ASN A 50 3.13 -3.02 -12.61
C ASN A 50 4.49 -2.35 -12.36
N VAL A 51 5.33 -2.25 -13.39
CA VAL A 51 6.66 -1.62 -13.27
C VAL A 51 6.56 -0.10 -13.18
N ALA A 52 5.67 0.53 -13.93
CA ALA A 52 5.45 1.98 -13.85
C ALA A 52 4.91 2.38 -12.47
N ASP A 53 3.95 1.63 -11.93
CA ASP A 53 3.40 1.83 -10.59
C ASP A 53 4.47 1.67 -9.51
N ALA A 54 5.23 0.58 -9.56
CA ALA A 54 6.31 0.33 -8.60
C ALA A 54 7.41 1.40 -8.68
N ALA A 55 7.78 1.84 -9.88
CA ALA A 55 8.76 2.91 -10.08
C ALA A 55 8.22 4.25 -9.56
N ALA A 56 6.96 4.58 -9.83
CA ALA A 56 6.34 5.81 -9.31
C ALA A 56 6.29 5.82 -7.78
N ILE A 57 5.92 4.71 -7.14
CA ILE A 57 5.95 4.55 -5.68
C ILE A 57 7.38 4.75 -5.15
N ALA A 58 8.39 4.12 -5.75
CA ALA A 58 9.78 4.25 -5.33
C ALA A 58 10.28 5.70 -5.46
N GLY A 59 9.91 6.39 -6.53
CA GLY A 59 10.21 7.81 -6.74
C GLY A 59 9.55 8.71 -5.70
N ALA A 60 8.26 8.55 -5.46
CA ALA A 60 7.53 9.31 -4.45
C ALA A 60 8.09 9.05 -3.03
N ARG A 61 8.46 7.80 -2.70
CA ARG A 61 9.11 7.45 -1.45
C ARG A 61 10.46 8.15 -1.30
N SER A 62 11.29 8.14 -2.33
CA SER A 62 12.57 8.85 -2.33
C SER A 62 12.40 10.35 -2.13
N LEU A 63 11.38 10.95 -2.76
CA LEU A 63 11.05 12.37 -2.55
C LEU A 63 10.62 12.66 -1.11
N SER A 64 9.86 11.77 -0.47
CA SER A 64 9.47 11.95 0.93
C SER A 64 10.66 11.88 1.88
N GLN A 65 11.60 10.96 1.64
CA GLN A 65 12.83 10.81 2.43
C GLN A 65 13.80 12.00 2.27
N THR A 66 13.78 12.64 1.11
CA THR A 66 14.61 13.82 0.81
C THR A 66 13.87 15.14 1.01
N TYR A 67 12.75 15.16 1.72
CA TYR A 67 11.90 16.35 1.93
C TYR A 67 12.68 17.51 2.55
N ALA A 68 13.63 17.24 3.47
CA ALA A 68 14.48 18.27 4.08
C ALA A 68 15.43 18.97 3.09
N GLN A 69 15.64 18.38 1.90
CA GLN A 69 16.46 18.96 0.83
C GLN A 69 15.55 19.77 -0.09
N SER A 70 15.58 21.09 0.00
CA SER A 70 14.71 21.99 -0.77
C SER A 70 15.22 22.29 -2.19
N THR A 71 16.27 21.60 -2.66
CA THR A 71 16.87 21.86 -3.98
C THR A 71 16.48 20.81 -5.01
N ASP A 72 16.30 21.22 -6.27
CA ASP A 72 16.01 20.30 -7.39
C ASP A 72 17.07 19.18 -7.48
N ALA A 73 18.34 19.52 -7.48
CA ALA A 73 19.43 18.54 -7.60
C ALA A 73 19.48 17.54 -6.44
N GLY A 74 19.21 17.99 -5.20
CA GLY A 74 19.23 17.15 -4.01
C GLY A 74 18.15 16.09 -4.00
N ARG A 75 16.99 16.37 -4.62
CA ARG A 75 15.83 15.46 -4.64
C ARG A 75 15.69 14.67 -5.92
N ARG A 76 16.07 15.27 -7.06
CA ARG A 76 15.98 14.63 -8.39
C ARG A 76 16.86 13.39 -8.51
N GLY A 77 18.14 13.49 -8.12
CA GLY A 77 19.10 12.39 -8.23
C GLY A 77 18.63 11.12 -7.52
N PRO A 78 18.36 11.16 -6.22
CA PRO A 78 17.86 10.02 -5.46
C PRO A 78 16.53 9.46 -6.02
N ALA A 79 15.58 10.33 -6.41
CA ALA A 79 14.30 9.90 -6.96
C ALA A 79 14.48 9.12 -8.26
N ILE A 80 15.26 9.65 -9.22
CA ILE A 80 15.56 8.97 -10.49
C ILE A 80 16.30 7.65 -10.25
N ALA A 81 17.27 7.62 -9.32
CA ALA A 81 18.00 6.41 -8.98
C ALA A 81 17.07 5.31 -8.44
N ALA A 82 16.16 5.65 -7.53
CA ALA A 82 15.19 4.70 -6.97
C ALA A 82 14.27 4.13 -8.06
N MET A 83 13.72 4.98 -8.93
CA MET A 83 12.86 4.56 -10.04
C MET A 83 13.60 3.67 -11.02
N THR A 84 14.82 4.04 -11.38
CA THR A 84 15.68 3.28 -12.31
C THR A 84 16.03 1.90 -11.76
N ALA A 85 16.33 1.79 -10.46
CA ALA A 85 16.62 0.52 -9.81
C ALA A 85 15.43 -0.45 -9.92
N VAL A 86 14.20 0.02 -9.66
CA VAL A 86 12.99 -0.79 -9.79
C VAL A 86 12.75 -1.22 -11.24
N ALA A 87 12.92 -0.33 -12.21
CA ALA A 87 12.76 -0.66 -13.63
C ALA A 87 13.79 -1.72 -14.07
N GLN A 88 15.04 -1.58 -13.67
CA GLN A 88 16.12 -2.53 -13.99
C GLN A 88 15.89 -3.93 -13.38
N GLN A 89 15.40 -4.01 -12.14
CA GLN A 89 15.01 -5.29 -11.52
C GLN A 89 13.98 -6.04 -12.36
N ASN A 90 13.12 -5.30 -13.07
CA ASN A 90 12.10 -5.84 -13.96
C ASN A 90 12.56 -5.93 -15.43
N LYS A 91 13.85 -5.73 -15.72
CA LYS A 91 14.46 -5.77 -17.06
C LYS A 91 13.86 -4.73 -18.03
N ILE A 92 13.43 -3.60 -17.50
CA ILE A 92 12.92 -2.46 -18.25
C ILE A 92 13.90 -1.29 -18.12
N THR A 93 14.19 -0.64 -19.24
CA THR A 93 15.01 0.59 -19.25
C THR A 93 14.07 1.79 -19.08
N LEU A 94 14.26 2.55 -18.01
CA LEU A 94 13.52 3.78 -17.78
C LEU A 94 14.15 4.92 -18.60
N ASP A 95 13.34 5.62 -19.37
CA ASP A 95 13.75 6.88 -19.97
C ASP A 95 13.60 8.00 -18.93
N VAL A 96 14.72 8.51 -18.46
CA VAL A 96 14.76 9.58 -17.45
C VAL A 96 14.12 10.89 -17.93
N ASN A 97 14.00 11.09 -19.26
CA ASN A 97 13.31 12.25 -19.84
C ASN A 97 11.79 12.07 -19.86
N ALA A 98 11.32 10.86 -19.62
CA ALA A 98 9.90 10.53 -19.50
C ALA A 98 9.44 10.45 -18.01
N VAL A 99 10.25 10.99 -17.10
CA VAL A 99 9.93 11.13 -15.67
C VAL A 99 9.76 12.60 -15.33
N PHE A 100 8.64 12.93 -14.71
CA PHE A 100 8.31 14.31 -14.35
C PHE A 100 7.97 14.41 -12.88
N PRO A 101 8.47 15.44 -12.16
CA PRO A 101 8.00 15.74 -10.82
C PRO A 101 6.56 16.25 -10.87
N THR A 102 5.78 15.92 -9.83
CA THR A 102 4.40 16.37 -9.72
C THR A 102 4.16 17.08 -8.39
N ASP A 103 3.15 17.93 -8.38
CA ASP A 103 2.59 18.48 -7.14
C ASP A 103 1.76 17.43 -6.38
N PHE A 104 1.17 17.82 -5.26
CA PHE A 104 0.32 16.96 -4.44
C PHE A 104 -0.93 16.44 -5.19
N PHE A 105 -1.40 17.16 -6.21
CA PHE A 105 -2.57 16.78 -7.00
C PHE A 105 -2.22 15.97 -8.26
N GLY A 106 -0.93 15.65 -8.44
CA GLY A 106 -0.44 14.89 -9.61
C GLY A 106 -0.25 15.73 -10.87
N ASN A 107 -0.29 17.07 -10.78
CA ASN A 107 0.03 17.93 -11.91
C ASN A 107 1.55 18.04 -12.08
N ARG A 108 2.03 17.98 -13.33
CA ARG A 108 3.47 18.14 -13.62
C ARG A 108 3.95 19.53 -13.22
N ILE A 109 5.11 19.57 -12.57
CA ILE A 109 5.84 20.79 -12.23
C ILE A 109 7.26 20.71 -12.78
N ALA A 110 8.01 21.82 -12.76
CA ALA A 110 9.35 21.86 -13.32
C ALA A 110 10.46 21.51 -12.31
N ASP A 111 10.18 21.66 -11.00
CA ASP A 111 11.19 21.64 -9.94
C ASP A 111 10.96 20.49 -8.97
N TYR A 112 11.91 19.57 -8.86
CA TYR A 112 11.90 18.51 -7.86
C TYR A 112 11.99 19.03 -6.42
N GLY A 113 12.54 20.22 -6.20
CA GLY A 113 12.58 20.86 -4.90
C GLY A 113 11.19 21.07 -4.28
N LEU A 114 10.17 21.27 -5.12
CA LEU A 114 8.78 21.48 -4.73
C LEU A 114 7.92 20.22 -4.92
N ALA A 115 8.48 19.13 -5.47
CA ALA A 115 7.73 17.95 -5.83
C ALA A 115 7.19 17.19 -4.62
N GLN A 116 5.96 16.73 -4.73
CA GLN A 116 5.32 15.80 -3.79
C GLN A 116 4.93 14.48 -4.45
N GLY A 117 5.33 14.30 -5.69
CA GLY A 117 5.13 13.07 -6.42
C GLY A 117 5.93 13.02 -7.69
N VAL A 118 5.76 11.93 -8.42
CA VAL A 118 6.37 11.69 -9.71
C VAL A 118 5.36 11.08 -10.67
N GLU A 119 5.52 11.43 -11.94
CA GLU A 119 4.88 10.75 -13.06
C GLU A 119 5.97 10.01 -13.83
N VAL A 120 5.75 8.71 -14.05
CA VAL A 120 6.69 7.82 -14.73
C VAL A 120 6.02 7.26 -15.97
N THR A 121 6.64 7.43 -17.13
CA THR A 121 6.20 6.79 -18.38
C THR A 121 7.18 5.71 -18.78
N VAL A 122 6.69 4.48 -18.86
CA VAL A 122 7.43 3.33 -19.38
C VAL A 122 6.99 3.07 -20.81
N SER A 123 7.94 2.99 -21.74
CA SER A 123 7.66 2.76 -23.15
C SER A 123 8.70 1.83 -23.75
N GLN A 124 8.26 0.74 -24.35
CA GLN A 124 9.14 -0.23 -24.99
C GLN A 124 8.47 -0.82 -26.22
N ALA A 125 9.28 -1.08 -27.28
CA ALA A 125 8.84 -1.76 -28.48
C ALA A 125 9.17 -3.26 -28.40
N TYR A 126 8.20 -4.09 -28.76
CA TYR A 126 8.32 -5.54 -28.77
C TYR A 126 8.15 -6.08 -30.19
N PRO A 127 8.92 -7.11 -30.59
CA PRO A 127 8.75 -7.73 -31.89
C PRO A 127 7.40 -8.44 -31.98
N THR A 128 6.73 -8.30 -33.12
CA THR A 128 5.53 -9.07 -33.45
C THR A 128 5.92 -10.44 -34.00
N VAL A 129 5.10 -11.45 -33.80
CA VAL A 129 5.35 -12.81 -34.27
C VAL A 129 4.72 -13.01 -35.65
N LEU A 130 3.43 -12.79 -35.78
CA LEU A 130 2.66 -13.07 -36.99
C LEU A 130 2.32 -11.81 -37.79
N MET A 131 2.10 -10.67 -37.15
CA MET A 131 1.92 -9.38 -37.85
C MET A 131 3.15 -8.93 -38.64
N ARG A 132 4.31 -9.49 -38.35
CA ARG A 132 5.53 -9.29 -39.10
C ARG A 132 5.37 -9.68 -40.57
N ALA A 133 4.58 -10.72 -40.86
CA ALA A 133 4.27 -11.12 -42.25
C ALA A 133 3.42 -10.08 -42.98
N LEU A 134 2.71 -9.19 -42.25
CA LEU A 134 1.95 -8.07 -42.80
C LEU A 134 2.75 -6.73 -42.78
N GLY A 135 4.05 -6.80 -42.52
CA GLY A 135 4.95 -5.62 -42.50
C GLY A 135 5.02 -4.90 -41.12
N GLN A 136 4.25 -5.33 -40.12
CA GLN A 136 4.32 -4.76 -38.79
C GLN A 136 5.34 -5.54 -37.96
N THR A 137 6.55 -5.04 -37.83
CA THR A 137 7.67 -5.74 -37.18
C THR A 137 7.70 -5.57 -35.67
N THR A 138 7.09 -4.48 -35.15
CA THR A 138 7.10 -4.18 -33.72
C THR A 138 5.76 -3.58 -33.27
N VAL A 139 5.40 -3.81 -32.02
CA VAL A 139 4.33 -3.11 -31.31
C VAL A 139 4.95 -2.31 -30.16
N LYS A 140 4.60 -1.03 -30.06
CA LYS A 140 5.05 -0.16 -28.96
C LYS A 140 4.00 -0.16 -27.85
N VAL A 141 4.42 -0.55 -26.65
CA VAL A 141 3.61 -0.47 -25.44
C VAL A 141 4.08 0.72 -24.63
N THR A 142 3.17 1.60 -24.27
CA THR A 142 3.44 2.79 -23.44
C THR A 142 2.44 2.85 -22.31
N VAL A 143 2.93 3.03 -21.09
CA VAL A 143 2.14 3.11 -19.87
C VAL A 143 2.68 4.25 -19.01
N THR A 144 1.78 5.00 -18.39
CA THR A 144 2.11 6.08 -17.46
C THR A 144 1.50 5.76 -16.10
N ALA A 145 2.28 5.98 -15.05
CA ALA A 145 1.83 5.90 -13.67
C ALA A 145 2.23 7.15 -12.90
N LYS A 146 1.44 7.52 -11.90
CA LYS A 146 1.70 8.66 -11.01
C LYS A 146 1.61 8.22 -9.57
N ALA A 147 2.55 8.66 -8.74
CA ALA A 147 2.47 8.49 -7.30
C ALA A 147 2.79 9.81 -6.61
N VAL A 148 2.04 10.11 -5.57
CA VAL A 148 2.28 11.26 -4.70
C VAL A 148 2.45 10.79 -3.26
N TYR A 149 3.19 11.53 -2.47
CA TYR A 149 3.23 11.34 -1.02
C TYR A 149 2.50 12.50 -0.32
N GLY A 150 1.92 12.17 0.83
CA GLY A 150 1.26 13.14 1.69
C GLY A 150 1.26 12.67 3.13
N TYR A 151 0.85 13.55 4.02
CA TYR A 151 0.73 13.26 5.45
C TYR A 151 -0.71 12.87 5.75
N PRO A 152 -0.95 11.77 6.47
CA PRO A 152 -2.30 11.32 6.76
C PRO A 152 -3.00 12.29 7.72
N THR A 153 -4.18 12.75 7.35
CA THR A 153 -5.11 13.47 8.24
C THR A 153 -6.11 12.53 8.90
N GLY A 154 -6.20 11.31 8.37
CA GLY A 154 -7.01 10.23 8.91
C GLY A 154 -6.55 8.88 8.40
N VAL A 155 -6.63 7.85 9.24
CA VAL A 155 -6.18 6.49 8.93
C VAL A 155 -7.21 5.47 9.31
N ALA A 156 -7.43 4.48 8.44
CA ALA A 156 -8.37 3.38 8.66
C ALA A 156 -7.65 2.11 9.17
N ASN A 157 -6.47 1.80 8.60
CA ASN A 157 -5.67 0.65 9.04
C ASN A 157 -4.83 1.01 10.27
N VAL A 158 -5.49 1.17 11.40
CA VAL A 158 -4.91 1.63 12.67
C VAL A 158 -5.04 0.57 13.74
N LEU A 159 -3.98 0.38 14.53
CA LEU A 159 -4.09 -0.32 15.79
C LEU A 159 -4.64 0.67 16.83
N PRO A 160 -5.67 0.29 17.63
CA PRO A 160 -6.33 1.21 18.55
C PRO A 160 -5.50 1.43 19.83
N ILE A 161 -4.27 1.90 19.64
CA ILE A 161 -3.31 2.28 20.67
C ILE A 161 -2.70 3.65 20.36
N GLN A 162 -2.36 4.36 21.42
CA GLN A 162 -1.67 5.65 21.34
C GLN A 162 -0.30 5.51 22.00
N ILE A 163 0.71 6.10 21.35
CA ILE A 163 2.07 6.24 21.86
C ILE A 163 2.28 7.71 22.24
N ALA A 164 3.00 7.97 23.31
CA ALA A 164 3.34 9.32 23.69
C ALA A 164 4.23 10.02 22.65
N ALA A 165 4.01 11.30 22.43
CA ALA A 165 4.73 12.08 21.42
C ALA A 165 6.23 12.26 21.71
N ASP A 166 6.65 12.05 22.94
CA ASP A 166 8.03 12.14 23.44
C ASP A 166 8.77 10.78 23.47
N ALA A 167 8.14 9.71 22.95
CA ALA A 167 8.79 8.41 22.86
C ALA A 167 10.10 8.50 22.03
N SER A 168 11.20 8.04 22.61
CA SER A 168 12.56 8.29 22.11
C SER A 168 12.87 7.68 20.75
N HIS A 169 12.11 6.68 20.33
CA HIS A 169 12.34 5.92 19.09
C HIS A 169 11.41 6.25 17.94
N LEU A 170 10.50 7.22 18.14
CA LEU A 170 9.54 7.60 17.10
C LEU A 170 10.26 8.05 15.82
N GLY A 171 9.89 7.44 14.70
CA GLY A 171 10.34 7.84 13.37
C GLY A 171 11.75 7.40 12.98
N GLN A 172 12.39 6.52 13.72
CA GLN A 172 13.66 5.91 13.33
C GLN A 172 13.38 4.68 12.46
N VAL A 173 13.43 4.86 11.15
CA VAL A 173 13.11 3.81 10.16
C VAL A 173 14.00 2.59 10.31
N GLY A 174 13.41 1.41 10.33
CA GLY A 174 14.11 0.14 10.51
C GLY A 174 14.45 -0.18 11.97
N GLU A 175 14.25 0.74 12.90
CA GLU A 175 14.43 0.47 14.33
C GLU A 175 13.27 -0.34 14.87
N THR A 176 13.61 -1.33 15.67
CA THR A 176 12.63 -2.19 16.34
C THR A 176 12.42 -1.74 17.77
N ASP A 177 11.19 -1.49 18.14
CA ASP A 177 10.79 -1.07 19.46
C ASP A 177 9.84 -2.06 20.10
N CYS A 178 9.95 -2.23 21.42
CA CYS A 178 9.06 -3.02 22.22
C CYS A 178 8.00 -2.11 22.84
N MET A 179 6.74 -2.43 22.60
CA MET A 179 5.57 -1.70 23.09
C MET A 179 4.85 -2.49 24.17
N ALA A 180 4.55 -1.85 25.28
CA ALA A 180 3.78 -2.44 26.39
C ALA A 180 2.73 -1.47 26.93
N PRO A 181 1.59 -1.97 27.45
CA PRO A 181 0.69 -1.13 28.19
C PRO A 181 1.36 -0.65 29.48
N PRO A 182 1.03 0.55 29.99
CA PRO A 182 1.56 1.04 31.25
C PRO A 182 1.11 0.10 32.38
N THR A 183 2.03 -0.71 32.87
CA THR A 183 1.80 -1.56 34.03
C THR A 183 2.26 -0.84 35.28
N GLY A 184 1.42 -0.74 36.29
CA GLY A 184 1.83 -0.20 37.58
C GLY A 184 2.92 -1.08 38.20
N GLY A 185 4.18 -0.81 37.94
CA GLY A 185 5.32 -1.35 38.68
C GLY A 185 6.33 -2.22 37.93
N GLY A 186 6.28 -2.34 36.61
CA GLY A 186 7.21 -3.20 35.84
C GLY A 186 7.88 -2.54 34.64
N LEU A 187 8.60 -1.46 34.87
CA LEU A 187 9.49 -0.85 33.87
C LEU A 187 10.75 -1.73 33.70
N GLY A 188 10.72 -2.73 32.86
CA GLY A 188 11.92 -3.55 32.73
C GLY A 188 12.19 -4.17 31.37
N VAL A 189 11.21 -4.21 30.46
CA VAL A 189 11.36 -5.01 29.24
C VAL A 189 11.01 -4.26 27.95
N CYS A 190 10.15 -3.25 27.97
CA CYS A 190 9.79 -2.48 26.79
C CYS A 190 10.07 -0.98 26.99
N SER A 191 10.64 -0.36 25.96
CA SER A 191 11.03 1.07 25.98
C SER A 191 9.82 1.99 25.80
N THR A 192 8.78 1.55 25.13
CA THR A 192 7.64 2.39 24.76
C THR A 192 6.34 1.90 25.40
N ASN A 193 5.69 2.80 26.14
CA ASN A 193 4.37 2.59 26.69
C ASN A 193 3.30 3.04 25.70
N PHE A 194 2.20 2.30 25.64
CA PHE A 194 1.03 2.68 24.86
C PHE A 194 -0.25 2.71 25.69
N THR A 195 -1.20 3.54 25.30
CA THR A 195 -2.54 3.60 25.91
C THR A 195 -3.58 3.09 24.92
N PRO A 196 -4.33 2.01 25.23
CA PRO A 196 -5.45 1.58 24.40
C PRO A 196 -6.58 2.61 24.41
N PHE A 197 -7.24 2.79 23.26
CA PHE A 197 -8.41 3.66 23.13
C PHE A 197 -9.58 2.95 22.46
N GLN A 198 -10.79 3.45 22.67
CA GLN A 198 -11.97 2.95 21.98
C GLN A 198 -12.10 3.63 20.62
N PRO A 199 -12.18 2.84 19.51
CA PRO A 199 -12.42 3.37 18.19
C PRO A 199 -13.67 4.24 18.11
N PRO A 200 -13.77 5.17 17.13
CA PRO A 200 -14.87 6.12 17.03
C PRO A 200 -16.24 5.44 16.84
N ASN A 201 -17.27 6.16 17.21
CA ASN A 201 -18.65 5.78 16.95
C ASN A 201 -19.24 6.72 15.86
N PRO A 202 -19.76 6.21 14.73
CA PRO A 202 -19.60 4.83 14.26
C PRO A 202 -18.15 4.52 13.83
N PRO A 203 -17.68 3.28 13.69
CA PRO A 203 -18.45 2.05 13.66
C PRO A 203 -18.57 1.33 15.01
N CYS A 204 -17.87 1.78 16.06
CA CYS A 204 -17.83 1.13 17.34
C CYS A 204 -18.60 1.94 18.38
N THR A 205 -19.36 1.28 19.24
CA THR A 205 -19.90 1.97 20.39
C THR A 205 -18.81 2.35 21.38
N GLN A 206 -18.95 3.48 22.02
CA GLN A 206 -18.03 3.97 23.06
C GLN A 206 -18.47 3.59 24.47
N THR A 207 -19.66 3.02 24.62
CA THR A 207 -20.21 2.62 25.92
C THR A 207 -19.76 1.21 26.27
N LYS A 208 -18.95 1.06 27.31
CA LYS A 208 -18.35 -0.21 27.76
C LYS A 208 -19.37 -1.33 28.01
N THR A 209 -20.58 -1.00 28.37
CA THR A 209 -21.67 -1.96 28.64
C THR A 209 -22.44 -2.40 27.41
N ALA A 210 -22.16 -1.81 26.24
CA ALA A 210 -22.85 -2.17 25.02
C ALA A 210 -22.30 -3.48 24.45
N PRO A 211 -23.13 -4.32 23.81
CA PRO A 211 -22.76 -5.67 23.38
C PRO A 211 -21.72 -5.70 22.24
N ASP A 212 -21.58 -4.63 21.46
CA ASP A 212 -20.63 -4.53 20.36
C ASP A 212 -19.30 -3.83 20.74
N TYR A 213 -19.13 -3.42 22.01
CA TYR A 213 -17.94 -2.70 22.46
C TYR A 213 -16.65 -3.52 22.27
N ASP A 214 -16.60 -4.73 22.80
CA ASP A 214 -15.45 -5.62 22.69
C ASP A 214 -15.31 -6.27 21.30
N PRO A 215 -16.38 -6.78 20.67
CA PRO A 215 -16.29 -7.32 19.32
C PRO A 215 -15.80 -6.32 18.28
N CYS A 216 -16.21 -5.05 18.39
CA CYS A 216 -15.74 -4.01 17.48
C CYS A 216 -14.26 -3.69 17.69
N PHE A 217 -13.81 -3.58 18.93
CA PHE A 217 -12.41 -3.38 19.26
C PHE A 217 -11.52 -4.51 18.73
N ALA A 218 -11.93 -5.76 18.94
CA ALA A 218 -11.27 -6.94 18.41
C ALA A 218 -11.12 -6.90 16.89
N ARG A 219 -12.19 -6.53 16.17
CA ARG A 219 -12.16 -6.36 14.72
C ARG A 219 -11.18 -5.29 14.29
N VAL A 220 -11.13 -4.14 14.96
CA VAL A 220 -10.18 -3.07 14.61
C VAL A 220 -8.74 -3.53 14.83
N ILE A 221 -8.45 -4.30 15.88
CA ILE A 221 -7.11 -4.87 16.09
C ILE A 221 -6.75 -5.81 14.91
N THR A 222 -7.68 -6.66 14.48
CA THR A 222 -7.40 -7.68 13.46
C THR A 222 -7.31 -7.11 12.04
N ALA A 223 -8.16 -6.15 11.69
CA ALA A 223 -8.37 -5.73 10.30
C ALA A 223 -8.40 -4.20 10.09
N GLY A 224 -8.27 -3.40 11.15
CA GLY A 224 -8.47 -1.95 11.07
C GLY A 224 -9.94 -1.54 11.07
N LEU A 225 -10.19 -0.26 10.83
CA LEU A 225 -11.54 0.29 10.74
C LEU A 225 -12.22 -0.12 9.43
N PRO A 226 -13.54 -0.31 9.42
CA PRO A 226 -14.29 -0.52 8.18
C PRO A 226 -14.14 0.64 7.20
N ALA A 227 -14.31 0.33 5.90
CA ALA A 227 -14.27 1.33 4.85
C ALA A 227 -15.18 2.54 5.14
N GLY A 228 -14.68 3.74 4.86
CA GLY A 228 -15.37 5.01 5.14
C GLY A 228 -15.20 5.55 6.56
N ASN A 229 -14.55 4.80 7.45
CA ASN A 229 -14.23 5.24 8.81
C ASN A 229 -12.73 5.44 8.98
N SER A 230 -12.33 6.47 9.70
CA SER A 230 -10.92 6.77 9.99
C SER A 230 -10.75 7.41 11.36
N ILE A 231 -9.60 7.17 11.97
CA ILE A 231 -9.09 8.00 13.07
C ILE A 231 -8.53 9.28 12.45
N LYS A 232 -8.91 10.43 12.98
CA LYS A 232 -8.56 11.75 12.41
C LYS A 232 -7.61 12.52 13.31
N LEU A 233 -6.70 13.28 12.68
CA LEU A 233 -5.84 14.25 13.35
C LEU A 233 -6.70 15.31 14.08
N GLY A 234 -6.21 15.76 15.23
CA GLY A 234 -6.86 16.79 16.03
C GLY A 234 -8.16 16.37 16.70
N GLN A 235 -8.53 15.10 16.59
CA GLN A 235 -9.70 14.53 17.29
C GLN A 235 -9.27 13.87 18.59
N SER A 236 -10.18 13.89 19.56
CA SER A 236 -10.00 13.21 20.84
C SER A 236 -10.85 11.93 20.89
N TYR A 237 -10.26 10.87 21.37
CA TYR A 237 -10.91 9.56 21.51
C TYR A 237 -10.88 9.12 22.96
N PRO A 238 -11.94 8.48 23.49
CA PRO A 238 -11.92 7.99 24.86
C PRO A 238 -10.86 6.91 25.03
N SER A 239 -10.05 7.04 26.09
CA SER A 239 -9.17 5.95 26.50
C SER A 239 -10.05 4.75 26.88
N ARG A 240 -9.68 3.56 26.37
CA ARG A 240 -10.50 2.38 26.61
C ARG A 240 -10.48 1.94 28.06
N LEU A 241 -9.40 2.18 28.80
CA LEU A 241 -9.18 1.43 30.02
C LEU A 241 -8.24 2.07 31.02
N SER A 242 -8.39 1.60 32.27
CA SER A 242 -7.28 1.56 33.17
C SER A 242 -6.12 0.74 32.60
N PRO A 243 -4.88 0.91 33.07
CA PRO A 243 -3.67 0.27 32.53
C PRO A 243 -3.74 -1.25 32.31
N THR A 244 -4.66 -1.95 33.01
CA THR A 244 -4.81 -3.41 32.94
C THR A 244 -5.63 -3.93 31.77
N GLY A 245 -6.33 -3.06 31.05
CA GLY A 245 -7.34 -3.50 30.10
C GLY A 245 -6.85 -4.11 28.78
N TRP A 246 -5.59 -3.94 28.41
CA TRP A 246 -5.01 -4.65 27.26
C TRP A 246 -4.79 -6.14 27.56
N GLY A 247 -4.55 -6.47 28.83
CA GLY A 247 -4.40 -7.84 29.30
C GLY A 247 -5.69 -8.52 29.73
N ASP A 248 -6.80 -7.80 29.82
CA ASP A 248 -8.07 -8.34 30.29
C ASP A 248 -8.75 -9.19 29.22
N THR A 249 -9.46 -10.23 29.70
CA THR A 249 -10.31 -11.02 28.83
C THR A 249 -11.57 -10.22 28.49
N MET A 250 -11.78 -10.00 27.18
CA MET A 250 -12.95 -9.32 26.64
C MET A 250 -14.21 -10.22 26.72
N SER A 251 -15.37 -9.64 26.47
CA SER A 251 -16.64 -10.39 26.37
C SER A 251 -16.62 -11.49 25.30
N THR A 252 -15.68 -11.38 24.35
CA THR A 252 -15.41 -12.39 23.31
C THR A 252 -14.67 -13.64 23.84
N GLY A 253 -14.28 -13.67 25.10
CA GLY A 253 -13.51 -14.75 25.73
C GLY A 253 -12.02 -14.74 25.39
N ARG A 254 -11.53 -13.76 24.59
CA ARG A 254 -10.13 -13.61 24.17
C ARG A 254 -9.57 -12.28 24.66
N LYS A 255 -8.26 -12.16 24.67
CA LYS A 255 -7.56 -10.92 25.03
C LYS A 255 -7.20 -10.11 23.78
N PRO A 256 -7.00 -8.79 23.85
CA PRO A 256 -6.60 -7.95 22.71
C PRO A 256 -5.39 -8.47 21.95
N TYR A 257 -4.36 -8.96 22.64
CA TYR A 257 -3.16 -9.48 21.98
C TYR A 257 -3.39 -10.79 21.20
N ASP A 258 -4.41 -11.60 21.50
CA ASP A 258 -4.77 -12.79 20.72
C ASP A 258 -5.22 -12.39 19.31
N TYR A 259 -5.90 -11.26 19.18
CA TYR A 259 -6.29 -10.69 17.88
C TYR A 259 -5.12 -10.09 17.12
N LEU A 260 -4.14 -9.55 17.84
CA LEU A 260 -2.89 -9.10 17.22
C LEU A 260 -2.07 -10.29 16.68
N LEU A 261 -2.10 -11.43 17.37
CA LEU A 261 -1.50 -12.68 16.91
C LEU A 261 -2.21 -13.23 15.66
N ASP A 262 -3.55 -13.11 15.59
CA ASP A 262 -4.29 -13.47 14.36
C ASP A 262 -3.82 -12.62 13.18
N ARG A 263 -3.60 -11.32 13.39
CA ARG A 263 -3.06 -10.41 12.37
C ARG A 263 -1.66 -10.83 11.91
N TYR A 264 -0.79 -11.16 12.83
CA TYR A 264 0.54 -11.70 12.53
C TYR A 264 0.46 -12.98 11.68
N ASN A 265 -0.41 -13.92 12.05
CA ASN A 265 -0.54 -15.22 11.40
C ASN A 265 -1.09 -15.16 9.97
N GLN A 266 -1.65 -14.03 9.54
CA GLN A 266 -2.07 -13.84 8.15
C GLN A 266 -0.90 -13.69 7.19
N ALA A 267 0.28 -13.21 7.67
CA ALA A 267 1.47 -13.03 6.86
C ALA A 267 2.77 -13.36 7.64
N PRO A 268 2.94 -14.60 8.12
CA PRO A 268 4.00 -14.96 9.08
C PRO A 268 5.40 -14.94 8.49
N LEU A 269 5.53 -15.03 7.15
CA LEU A 269 6.83 -15.08 6.44
C LEU A 269 7.34 -13.70 6.02
N GLU A 270 6.54 -12.67 6.12
CA GLU A 270 6.96 -11.31 5.78
C GLU A 270 7.95 -10.74 6.78
N THR A 271 8.82 -9.86 6.28
CA THR A 271 9.80 -9.08 7.06
C THR A 271 9.54 -7.60 6.84
N TRP A 272 10.07 -6.72 7.70
CA TRP A 272 9.84 -5.29 7.59
C TRP A 272 10.40 -4.68 6.30
N ASP A 273 11.46 -5.26 5.74
CA ASP A 273 12.13 -4.87 4.50
C ASP A 273 11.59 -5.59 3.25
N ASN A 274 10.79 -6.64 3.45
CA ASN A 274 10.17 -7.41 2.37
C ASN A 274 8.76 -7.86 2.76
N HIS A 275 7.79 -6.97 2.56
CA HIS A 275 6.37 -7.20 2.85
C HIS A 275 5.49 -6.72 1.70
N ALA A 276 4.29 -7.29 1.58
CA ALA A 276 3.30 -6.83 0.62
C ALA A 276 2.80 -5.41 0.97
N THR A 277 2.37 -4.65 -0.02
CA THR A 277 1.83 -3.29 0.18
C THR A 277 0.54 -3.27 1.00
N ASP A 278 -0.22 -4.36 0.96
CA ASP A 278 -1.44 -4.60 1.74
C ASP A 278 -1.24 -5.54 2.92
N SER A 279 0.01 -5.70 3.36
CA SER A 279 0.34 -6.59 4.47
C SER A 279 -0.52 -6.30 5.71
N PRO A 280 -1.16 -7.31 6.30
CA PRO A 280 -1.89 -7.15 7.55
C PRO A 280 -0.97 -6.77 8.72
N ARG A 281 0.34 -6.97 8.57
CA ARG A 281 1.36 -6.63 9.59
C ARG A 281 1.80 -5.18 9.53
N VAL A 282 1.43 -4.42 8.49
CA VAL A 282 1.66 -2.97 8.37
C VAL A 282 0.41 -2.23 8.83
N PHE A 283 0.56 -1.32 9.75
CA PHE A 283 -0.55 -0.50 10.27
C PHE A 283 -0.04 0.81 10.88
N PHE A 284 -0.97 1.71 11.14
CA PHE A 284 -0.68 2.93 11.87
C PHE A 284 -0.88 2.75 13.37
N VAL A 285 -0.03 3.41 14.15
CA VAL A 285 -0.26 3.71 15.56
C VAL A 285 -0.44 5.22 15.71
N MET A 286 -1.28 5.61 16.67
CA MET A 286 -1.48 7.03 16.94
C MET A 286 -0.37 7.58 17.82
N ILE A 287 0.06 8.79 17.49
CA ILE A 287 0.91 9.60 18.35
C ILE A 287 0.03 10.69 18.95
N GLY A 288 0.13 10.89 20.25
CA GLY A 288 -0.63 11.91 20.91
C GLY A 288 -0.23 12.10 22.37
N ASN A 289 -0.86 13.07 23.00
CA ASN A 289 -0.73 13.26 24.44
C ASN A 289 -2.00 12.74 25.10
N SER A 290 -1.85 11.79 26.00
CA SER A 290 -2.91 11.58 26.98
C SER A 290 -2.88 12.80 27.89
N SER A 291 -3.97 13.56 27.97
CA SER A 291 -4.10 14.52 29.06
C SER A 291 -3.82 13.77 30.35
N SER A 292 -2.84 14.19 31.13
CA SER A 292 -2.31 13.49 32.30
C SER A 292 -3.45 12.98 33.20
N GLY A 293 -3.79 11.66 33.05
CA GLY A 293 -4.91 11.05 33.76
C GLY A 293 -6.31 11.34 33.20
N GLY A 294 -6.45 11.97 32.04
CA GLY A 294 -7.75 12.24 31.40
C GLY A 294 -8.35 11.01 30.71
N PRO A 295 -9.68 10.98 30.56
CA PRO A 295 -10.39 9.88 29.92
C PRO A 295 -10.26 9.90 28.39
N THR A 296 -9.51 10.86 27.80
CA THR A 296 -9.39 11.07 26.37
C THR A 296 -7.94 11.10 25.89
N ILE A 297 -7.75 10.71 24.65
CA ILE A 297 -6.48 10.68 23.92
C ILE A 297 -6.63 11.65 22.74
N ASP A 298 -5.73 12.63 22.66
CA ASP A 298 -5.71 13.60 21.56
C ASP A 298 -4.72 13.14 20.49
N VAL A 299 -5.19 12.98 19.26
CA VAL A 299 -4.38 12.51 18.14
C VAL A 299 -3.61 13.69 17.54
N SER A 300 -2.30 13.70 17.70
CA SER A 300 -1.42 14.72 17.12
C SER A 300 -0.74 14.27 15.83
N ASN A 301 -0.55 12.96 15.63
CA ASN A 301 0.12 12.41 14.47
C ASN A 301 -0.13 10.90 14.33
N PHE A 302 0.37 10.32 13.23
CA PHE A 302 0.36 8.89 12.96
C PHE A 302 1.75 8.39 12.61
N GLN A 303 2.09 7.19 13.11
CA GLN A 303 3.32 6.50 12.76
C GLN A 303 3.00 5.16 12.11
N CYS A 304 3.63 4.90 10.96
CA CYS A 304 3.56 3.60 10.29
C CYS A 304 4.52 2.61 10.94
N VAL A 305 4.04 1.41 11.22
CA VAL A 305 4.83 0.36 11.85
C VAL A 305 4.54 -1.01 11.21
N PHE A 306 5.54 -1.88 11.31
CA PHE A 306 5.46 -3.29 10.92
C PHE A 306 5.50 -4.16 12.18
N LEU A 307 4.56 -5.12 12.31
CA LEU A 307 4.50 -6.05 13.43
C LEU A 307 5.61 -7.11 13.32
N GLY A 308 6.53 -7.12 14.26
CA GLY A 308 7.71 -8.00 14.28
C GLY A 308 7.41 -9.49 14.54
N LYS A 309 8.36 -10.36 14.24
CA LYS A 309 8.18 -11.82 14.27
C LYS A 309 8.08 -12.45 15.67
N ASN A 310 8.78 -11.95 16.66
CA ASN A 310 8.85 -12.56 18.00
C ASN A 310 8.13 -11.71 19.06
N SER A 311 7.15 -10.99 18.61
CA SER A 311 6.68 -9.82 19.32
C SER A 311 5.51 -10.06 20.25
N ILE A 312 4.77 -11.15 20.05
CA ILE A 312 3.54 -11.37 20.82
C ILE A 312 3.84 -12.43 21.87
N ARG A 313 4.22 -11.99 23.06
CA ARG A 313 4.40 -12.90 24.19
C ARG A 313 3.05 -13.26 24.79
N SER A 314 2.70 -14.52 24.65
CA SER A 314 1.51 -15.08 25.28
C SER A 314 1.67 -15.10 26.81
N TYR A 315 0.62 -14.76 27.55
CA TYR A 315 0.55 -14.90 28.99
C TYR A 315 0.68 -16.35 29.52
N THR A 316 0.66 -17.35 28.65
CA THR A 316 0.60 -18.77 29.04
C THR A 316 1.95 -19.43 29.24
N THR A 317 3.05 -18.78 28.88
CA THR A 317 4.39 -19.31 29.18
C THR A 317 4.88 -18.70 30.49
N SER A 318 5.09 -19.57 31.48
CA SER A 318 5.72 -19.30 32.76
C SER A 318 7.19 -18.85 32.58
N TRP A 319 7.38 -17.68 32.05
CA TRP A 319 8.68 -17.02 32.08
C TRP A 319 8.65 -16.05 33.25
N PRO A 320 9.56 -16.16 34.20
CA PRO A 320 9.56 -15.31 35.41
C PRO A 320 9.69 -13.81 35.11
N ASP A 321 10.15 -13.46 33.89
CA ASP A 321 10.40 -12.09 33.43
C ASP A 321 9.46 -11.60 32.32
N ALA A 322 8.38 -12.32 32.00
CA ALA A 322 7.40 -11.84 31.02
C ALA A 322 6.63 -10.64 31.59
N PRO A 323 6.68 -9.45 30.96
CA PRO A 323 5.88 -8.33 31.43
C PRO A 323 4.41 -8.74 31.42
N GLN A 324 3.78 -8.63 32.55
CA GLN A 324 2.33 -8.83 32.66
C GLN A 324 1.65 -7.76 31.82
N GLY A 325 1.01 -8.11 30.72
CA GLY A 325 0.25 -7.11 30.02
C GLY A 325 0.19 -7.21 28.48
N GLY A 326 0.81 -8.20 27.84
CA GLY A 326 0.73 -8.36 26.39
C GLY A 326 1.56 -7.33 25.62
N SER A 327 2.88 -7.39 25.78
CA SER A 327 3.82 -6.60 24.98
C SER A 327 3.99 -7.17 23.58
N PHE A 328 4.33 -6.32 22.64
CA PHE A 328 4.68 -6.71 21.27
C PHE A 328 5.77 -5.81 20.71
N THR A 329 6.47 -6.26 19.67
CA THR A 329 7.50 -5.46 18.99
C THR A 329 7.01 -4.98 17.66
N VAL A 330 7.43 -3.79 17.28
CA VAL A 330 7.19 -3.20 15.97
C VAL A 330 8.50 -2.69 15.40
N THR A 331 8.58 -2.64 14.08
CA THR A 331 9.64 -1.91 13.36
C THR A 331 9.03 -0.68 12.72
N TYR A 332 9.65 0.49 12.93
CA TYR A 332 9.17 1.74 12.36
C TYR A 332 9.42 1.79 10.86
N LEU A 333 8.40 2.17 10.11
CA LEU A 333 8.45 2.36 8.67
C LEU A 333 8.44 3.86 8.34
N ASP A 334 9.11 4.23 7.26
CA ASP A 334 9.13 5.59 6.74
C ASP A 334 7.82 5.99 6.04
N ALA A 335 7.17 5.00 5.43
CA ALA A 335 5.91 5.21 4.73
C ALA A 335 5.01 3.97 4.83
N CYS A 336 3.71 4.19 4.95
CA CYS A 336 2.70 3.18 4.65
C CYS A 336 2.26 3.37 3.20
N ILE A 337 2.44 2.34 2.39
CA ILE A 337 1.94 2.32 1.02
C ILE A 337 0.47 1.94 1.07
N THR A 338 -0.40 2.78 0.55
CA THR A 338 -1.84 2.50 0.47
C THR A 338 -2.29 2.55 -0.98
N VAL A 339 -3.03 1.54 -1.41
CA VAL A 339 -3.52 1.45 -2.80
C VAL A 339 -4.75 2.36 -3.03
N ALA A 340 -5.46 2.72 -1.97
CA ALA A 340 -6.63 3.60 -2.07
C ALA A 340 -6.84 4.35 -0.74
N VAL A 341 -6.38 5.58 -0.68
CA VAL A 341 -6.76 6.51 0.39
C VAL A 341 -7.77 7.49 -0.22
N PRO A 342 -8.95 7.70 0.35
CA PRO A 342 -9.82 8.79 -0.07
C PRO A 342 -9.05 10.11 -0.06
N GLY A 343 -9.20 10.95 -1.08
CA GLY A 343 -8.39 12.17 -1.27
C GLY A 343 -8.46 13.20 -0.13
N ASP A 344 -9.47 13.11 0.74
CA ASP A 344 -9.67 13.94 1.93
C ASP A 344 -8.90 13.44 3.18
N VAL A 345 -8.18 12.32 3.08
CA VAL A 345 -7.42 11.71 4.18
C VAL A 345 -5.95 12.13 4.17
N LEU A 346 -5.47 12.79 3.12
CA LEU A 346 -4.10 13.28 2.99
C LEU A 346 -4.05 14.81 3.00
N GLN A 347 -3.00 15.35 3.60
CA GLN A 347 -2.66 16.76 3.51
C GLN A 347 -1.27 16.96 2.91
N LYS A 348 -1.08 18.12 2.30
CA LYS A 348 0.15 18.52 1.63
C LYS A 348 1.30 18.69 2.63
N ASP A 349 1.04 19.39 3.71
CA ASP A 349 2.06 19.78 4.68
C ASP A 349 2.04 18.84 5.89
N PRO A 350 3.18 18.64 6.56
CA PRO A 350 3.22 17.87 7.79
C PRO A 350 2.29 18.50 8.83
N PRO A 351 1.64 17.69 9.69
CA PRO A 351 0.84 18.22 10.78
C PRO A 351 1.70 19.12 11.66
N GLY A 352 1.13 20.24 12.09
CA GLY A 352 1.81 21.34 12.76
C GLY A 352 2.78 20.92 13.85
N THR A 353 3.95 21.48 13.79
CA THR A 353 5.13 21.08 14.53
C THR A 353 5.09 21.57 15.97
N GLY A 354 4.67 20.72 16.89
CA GLY A 354 5.18 20.82 18.27
C GLY A 354 6.67 20.50 18.23
N ALA A 355 7.50 21.32 18.91
CA ALA A 355 8.94 21.22 18.91
C ALA A 355 9.41 19.84 19.40
N GLY A 356 9.74 18.96 18.49
CA GLY A 356 10.27 17.62 18.76
C GLY A 356 10.16 16.76 17.53
N ASN A 357 11.24 16.33 16.97
CA ASN A 357 11.48 15.39 15.87
C ASN A 357 10.25 14.99 15.03
N ASN A 358 9.87 15.87 14.11
CA ASN A 358 8.72 15.72 13.22
C ASN A 358 8.96 14.70 12.12
N ARG A 359 8.99 13.43 12.44
CA ARG A 359 8.93 12.37 11.45
C ARG A 359 7.53 11.77 11.45
N SER A 360 6.58 12.50 10.86
CA SER A 360 5.29 11.93 10.50
C SER A 360 5.50 10.85 9.47
N SER A 361 4.90 9.68 9.65
CA SER A 361 4.83 8.70 8.57
C SER A 361 4.11 9.30 7.37
N VAL A 362 4.62 8.98 6.22
CA VAL A 362 4.10 9.43 4.94
C VAL A 362 3.22 8.33 4.36
N VAL A 363 2.16 8.71 3.69
CA VAL A 363 1.34 7.82 2.87
C VAL A 363 1.69 8.07 1.42
N ILE A 364 1.99 7.01 0.68
CA ILE A 364 2.22 7.07 -0.76
C ILE A 364 0.97 6.55 -1.46
N HIS A 365 0.46 7.34 -2.39
CA HIS A 365 -0.77 7.06 -3.11
C HIS A 365 -0.52 7.07 -4.61
N LEU A 366 -1.01 6.02 -5.31
CA LEU A 366 -1.08 6.00 -6.77
C LEU A 366 -2.28 6.81 -7.23
N ILE A 367 -2.07 7.74 -8.16
CA ILE A 367 -3.12 8.53 -8.80
C ILE A 367 -3.36 7.94 -10.19
N ASN A 368 -4.60 7.50 -10.41
CA ASN A 368 -5.06 6.98 -11.71
C ASN A 368 -5.58 8.09 -12.61
#